data_564659e9ce3f4b0d84550496d2ac6c92
#
_entry.id   564659e9ce3f4b0d84550496d2ac6c92
#
_cell.length_a   1.000
_cell.length_b   1.000
_cell.length_c   1.000
_cell.angle_alpha   90.00
_cell.angle_beta   90.00
_cell.angle_gamma   90.00
#
_symmetry.space_group_name_H-M   'P 1'
#
loop_
_entity.id
_entity.type
_entity.pdbx_description
1 polymer ?
#
loop_
_entity_poly.entity_id
_entity_poly.type
_entity_poly.pdbx_seq_one_letter_code
_entity_poly.pdbx_strand_id
1 'polypeptide(L)'
;INQRMSLQITSSKEQIAKNSTIDDEWTKTSIDCQLPEVLLSTSEKFVPQMLNLDIDEFGVNFSKGCYPGQEVVARLHYLGEAKRRLFSFQCDSEVQIGDNLYCSSSNAAKARADRYKGSGMVINKVKYNSKFYCLATLDVDLKDEKITINNESGQILTRINNE
;
A
#
# COMPACT_ATOMS: atom_id res chain seq x y z
N ILE A 1 -4.22 21.85 -0.11
CA ILE A 1 -2.86 22.45 -0.34
C ILE A 1 -2.25 21.67 -1.49
N ASN A 2 -2.27 22.26 -2.68
CA ASN A 2 -1.65 21.67 -3.88
C ASN A 2 -0.12 21.86 -3.81
N GLN A 3 0.57 21.04 -3.05
CA GLN A 3 2.01 20.92 -3.20
C GLN A 3 2.29 20.08 -4.45
N ARG A 4 2.78 20.72 -5.49
CA ARG A 4 3.26 20.00 -6.68
C ARG A 4 4.66 19.49 -6.39
N MET A 5 4.82 18.18 -6.31
CA MET A 5 6.13 17.54 -6.32
C MET A 5 6.54 17.31 -7.77
N SER A 6 7.82 17.52 -8.07
CA SER A 6 8.39 17.27 -9.39
C SER A 6 9.62 16.38 -9.25
N LEU A 7 9.74 15.39 -10.11
CA LEU A 7 10.94 14.57 -10.25
C LEU A 7 11.81 15.21 -11.33
N GLN A 8 13.05 15.61 -10.96
CA GLN A 8 14.03 16.13 -11.89
C GLN A 8 15.13 15.09 -12.11
N ILE A 9 15.33 14.68 -13.35
CA ILE A 9 16.41 13.80 -13.75
C ILE A 9 17.56 14.68 -14.26
N THR A 10 18.71 14.62 -13.58
CA THR A 10 19.92 15.35 -13.97
C THR A 10 21.04 14.40 -14.32
N SER A 11 21.90 14.79 -15.25
CA SER A 11 23.08 14.01 -15.66
C SER A 11 24.33 14.35 -14.85
N SER A 12 24.19 15.02 -13.69
CA SER A 12 25.34 15.39 -12.88
C SER A 12 26.00 14.17 -12.25
N LYS A 13 27.34 14.15 -12.23
CA LYS A 13 28.14 13.16 -11.51
C LYS A 13 28.24 13.43 -10.01
N GLU A 14 27.59 14.46 -9.51
CA GLU A 14 27.55 14.79 -8.10
C GLU A 14 26.68 13.76 -7.37
N GLN A 15 27.24 13.17 -6.33
CA GLN A 15 26.46 12.37 -5.39
C GLN A 15 25.47 13.30 -4.70
N ILE A 16 24.20 13.17 -5.02
CA ILE A 16 23.13 13.85 -4.29
C ILE A 16 23.21 13.33 -2.85
N ALA A 17 23.55 14.20 -1.91
CA ALA A 17 23.53 13.86 -0.50
C ALA A 17 22.11 13.40 -0.14
N LYS A 18 21.99 12.20 0.44
CA LYS A 18 20.69 11.73 0.98
C LYS A 18 20.23 12.75 2.02
N ASN A 19 19.19 13.48 1.70
CA ASN A 19 18.53 14.35 2.66
C ASN A 19 17.34 13.59 3.24
N SER A 20 17.51 12.98 4.41
CA SER A 20 16.49 12.17 5.07
C SER A 20 15.14 12.88 5.22
N THR A 21 15.16 14.20 5.41
CA THR A 21 13.93 15.00 5.54
C THR A 21 13.16 15.08 4.22
N ILE A 22 13.85 15.21 3.09
CA ILE A 22 13.22 15.23 1.75
C ILE A 22 12.70 13.83 1.39
N ASP A 23 13.46 12.79 1.72
CA ASP A 23 13.07 11.41 1.50
C ASP A 23 11.80 11.06 2.31
N ASP A 24 11.71 11.51 3.56
CA ASP A 24 10.56 11.31 4.43
C ASP A 24 9.33 12.08 3.94
N GLU A 25 9.51 13.32 3.48
CA GLU A 25 8.44 14.14 2.89
C GLU A 25 7.92 13.53 1.59
N TRP A 26 8.83 13.05 0.74
CA TRP A 26 8.47 12.32 -0.48
C TRP A 26 7.66 11.07 -0.14
N THR A 27 8.14 10.23 0.76
CA THR A 27 7.47 9.00 1.17
C THR A 27 6.12 9.30 1.81
N LYS A 28 6.01 10.35 2.64
CA LYS A 28 4.74 10.77 3.23
C LYS A 28 3.73 11.18 2.17
N THR A 29 4.17 11.97 1.19
CA THR A 29 3.31 12.39 0.06
C THR A 29 2.88 11.20 -0.79
N SER A 30 3.79 10.25 -1.05
CA SER A 30 3.45 9.01 -1.75
C SER A 30 2.40 8.19 -1.01
N ILE A 31 2.50 8.13 0.34
CA ILE A 31 1.49 7.48 1.18
C ILE A 31 0.14 8.20 1.09
N ASP A 32 0.12 9.53 1.13
CA ASP A 32 -1.11 10.31 1.01
C ASP A 32 -1.76 10.16 -0.38
N CYS A 33 -0.95 10.08 -1.42
CA CYS A 33 -1.44 9.86 -2.79
C CYS A 33 -1.71 8.38 -3.10
N GLN A 34 -1.53 7.47 -2.13
CA GLN A 34 -1.65 6.02 -2.32
C GLN A 34 -0.77 5.48 -3.48
N LEU A 35 0.43 6.03 -3.64
CA LEU A 35 1.43 5.57 -4.61
C LEU A 35 2.37 4.56 -3.93
N PRO A 36 2.19 3.27 -4.16
CA PRO A 36 3.01 2.24 -3.51
C PRO A 36 4.38 2.13 -4.16
N GLU A 37 5.40 1.89 -3.33
CA GLU A 37 6.71 1.44 -3.76
C GLU A 37 6.84 -0.06 -3.47
N VAL A 38 7.09 -0.86 -4.51
CA VAL A 38 7.31 -2.29 -4.37
C VAL A 38 8.79 -2.53 -4.05
N LEU A 39 9.06 -3.00 -2.85
CA LEU A 39 10.39 -3.33 -2.37
C LEU A 39 10.69 -4.82 -2.55
N LEU A 40 11.95 -5.22 -2.40
CA LEU A 40 12.34 -6.63 -2.53
C LEU A 40 11.55 -7.54 -1.55
N SER A 41 11.29 -7.05 -0.33
CA SER A 41 10.51 -7.77 0.69
C SER A 41 9.03 -7.93 0.35
N THR A 42 8.49 -7.11 -0.55
CA THR A 42 7.09 -7.10 -0.98
C THR A 42 6.90 -7.50 -2.45
N SER A 43 8.00 -7.79 -3.16
CA SER A 43 7.97 -8.25 -4.55
C SER A 43 7.19 -9.55 -4.69
N GLU A 44 6.50 -9.71 -5.81
CA GLU A 44 5.71 -10.90 -6.19
C GLU A 44 4.52 -11.25 -5.27
N LYS A 45 4.18 -10.37 -4.31
CA LYS A 45 3.09 -10.64 -3.34
C LYS A 45 1.73 -10.10 -3.76
N PHE A 46 1.70 -9.17 -4.71
CA PHE A 46 0.49 -8.42 -5.06
C PHE A 46 0.22 -8.42 -6.55
N VAL A 47 -1.04 -8.46 -6.91
CA VAL A 47 -1.48 -8.06 -8.25
C VAL A 47 -1.74 -6.55 -8.28
N PRO A 48 -1.63 -5.89 -9.44
CA PRO A 48 -1.77 -4.43 -9.55
C PRO A 48 -3.04 -3.88 -8.91
N GLN A 49 -4.16 -4.59 -9.02
CA GLN A 49 -5.44 -4.18 -8.43
C GLN A 49 -5.41 -4.08 -6.90
N MET A 50 -4.61 -4.92 -6.24
CA MET A 50 -4.44 -4.84 -4.78
C MET A 50 -3.69 -3.58 -4.35
N LEU A 51 -2.95 -2.99 -5.27
CA LEU A 51 -2.16 -1.78 -5.08
C LEU A 51 -2.85 -0.52 -5.65
N ASN A 52 -4.12 -0.61 -6.01
CA ASN A 52 -4.89 0.44 -6.69
C ASN A 52 -4.26 0.90 -8.02
N LEU A 53 -3.45 0.04 -8.67
CA LEU A 53 -2.79 0.32 -9.95
C LEU A 53 -3.65 -0.11 -11.15
N ASP A 54 -4.94 -0.18 -11.00
CA ASP A 54 -5.94 -0.41 -12.06
C ASP A 54 -6.82 0.83 -12.32
N ILE A 55 -6.42 1.97 -11.76
CA ILE A 55 -7.07 3.28 -11.94
C ILE A 55 -6.49 3.93 -13.20
N ASP A 56 -7.34 4.53 -14.01
CA ASP A 56 -7.06 4.97 -15.39
C ASP A 56 -5.83 5.89 -15.57
N GLU A 57 -5.49 6.72 -14.60
CA GLU A 57 -4.38 7.68 -14.71
C GLU A 57 -3.02 7.11 -14.27
N PHE A 58 -3.02 6.06 -13.44
CA PHE A 58 -1.82 5.44 -12.90
C PHE A 58 -1.90 3.92 -12.97
N GLY A 59 -0.87 3.27 -13.46
CA GLY A 59 -0.76 1.82 -13.37
C GLY A 59 -0.97 1.09 -14.69
N VAL A 60 -1.79 0.03 -14.66
CA VAL A 60 -1.94 -0.88 -15.80
C VAL A 60 -2.81 -0.25 -16.88
N ASN A 61 -2.24 -0.10 -18.07
CA ASN A 61 -3.01 0.30 -19.24
C ASN A 61 -3.54 -0.96 -19.97
N PHE A 62 -4.86 -1.14 -19.93
CA PHE A 62 -5.53 -2.29 -20.54
C PHE A 62 -5.67 -2.21 -22.07
N SER A 63 -5.37 -1.05 -22.67
CA SER A 63 -5.39 -0.84 -24.12
C SER A 63 -4.04 -1.08 -24.81
N LYS A 64 -2.96 -1.26 -24.04
CA LYS A 64 -1.63 -1.57 -24.56
C LYS A 64 -1.52 -3.05 -24.97
N GLY A 65 -0.48 -3.34 -25.78
CA GLY A 65 -0.17 -4.71 -26.20
C GLY A 65 0.15 -5.67 -25.05
N CYS A 66 0.27 -6.95 -25.39
CA CYS A 66 0.44 -8.03 -24.45
C CYS A 66 1.73 -7.93 -23.62
N TYR A 67 1.68 -8.35 -22.37
CA TYR A 67 2.81 -8.48 -21.45
C TYR A 67 2.69 -9.79 -20.63
N PRO A 68 3.80 -10.35 -20.10
CA PRO A 68 3.76 -11.54 -19.27
C PRO A 68 2.89 -11.32 -18.01
N GLY A 69 1.99 -12.27 -17.72
CA GLY A 69 1.10 -12.19 -16.55
C GLY A 69 -0.19 -11.38 -16.75
N GLN A 70 -0.39 -10.77 -17.90
CA GLN A 70 -1.59 -9.98 -18.22
C GLN A 70 -2.91 -10.74 -18.04
N GLU A 71 -2.91 -12.07 -18.25
CA GLU A 71 -4.11 -12.87 -18.19
C GLU A 71 -4.80 -12.78 -16.81
N VAL A 72 -4.03 -12.90 -15.73
CA VAL A 72 -4.55 -12.79 -14.35
C VAL A 72 -5.06 -11.38 -14.08
N VAL A 73 -4.30 -10.36 -14.51
CA VAL A 73 -4.64 -8.95 -14.30
C VAL A 73 -5.89 -8.57 -15.08
N ALA A 74 -5.97 -8.95 -16.36
CA ALA A 74 -7.12 -8.68 -17.21
C ALA A 74 -8.37 -9.44 -16.73
N ARG A 75 -8.22 -10.72 -16.36
CA ARG A 75 -9.33 -11.51 -15.82
C ARG A 75 -9.94 -10.88 -14.56
N LEU A 76 -9.09 -10.39 -13.64
CA LEU A 76 -9.58 -9.73 -12.43
C LEU A 76 -10.26 -8.40 -12.75
N HIS A 77 -9.78 -7.67 -13.75
CA HIS A 77 -10.34 -6.40 -14.19
C HIS A 77 -11.74 -6.57 -14.85
N TYR A 78 -11.88 -7.53 -15.77
CA TYR A 78 -13.12 -7.67 -16.56
C TYR A 78 -14.16 -8.61 -15.94
N LEU A 79 -13.74 -9.58 -15.13
CA LEU A 79 -14.59 -10.67 -14.65
C LEU A 79 -14.64 -10.80 -13.12
N GLY A 80 -13.96 -9.93 -12.40
CA GLY A 80 -13.85 -10.02 -10.95
C GLY A 80 -13.75 -8.68 -10.26
N GLU A 81 -13.69 -8.74 -8.93
CA GLU A 81 -13.41 -7.60 -8.08
C GLU A 81 -12.20 -7.91 -7.19
N ALA A 82 -11.33 -6.93 -7.02
CA ALA A 82 -10.22 -7.05 -6.10
C ALA A 82 -10.75 -7.04 -4.66
N LYS A 83 -10.65 -8.18 -3.98
CA LYS A 83 -11.07 -8.31 -2.57
C LYS A 83 -10.17 -7.55 -1.61
N ARG A 84 -8.97 -7.17 -2.04
CA ARG A 84 -8.01 -6.35 -1.32
C ARG A 84 -7.70 -5.11 -2.11
N ARG A 85 -7.56 -4.00 -1.39
CA ARG A 85 -7.18 -2.70 -1.93
C ARG A 85 -6.13 -2.05 -1.03
N LEU A 86 -5.46 -1.04 -1.56
CA LEU A 86 -4.48 -0.26 -0.85
C LEU A 86 -5.17 0.87 -0.08
N PHE A 87 -4.75 1.07 1.18
CA PHE A 87 -5.24 2.13 2.04
C PHE A 87 -4.09 2.79 2.78
N SER A 88 -4.28 4.08 3.10
CA SER A 88 -3.36 4.86 3.92
C SER A 88 -3.77 4.79 5.39
N PHE A 89 -2.78 4.59 6.27
CA PHE A 89 -3.00 4.50 7.71
C PHE A 89 -2.02 5.39 8.47
N GLN A 90 -2.45 5.81 9.65
CA GLN A 90 -1.65 6.46 10.67
C GLN A 90 -1.61 5.60 11.93
N CYS A 91 -0.50 5.66 12.65
CA CYS A 91 -0.31 4.97 13.93
C CYS A 91 0.67 5.70 14.84
N ASP A 92 0.64 5.37 16.14
CA ASP A 92 1.45 6.07 17.14
C ASP A 92 2.82 5.43 17.37
N SER A 93 3.01 4.17 16.97
CA SER A 93 4.30 3.47 17.06
C SER A 93 4.73 2.93 15.70
N GLU A 94 5.99 2.57 15.58
CA GLU A 94 6.58 2.08 14.34
C GLU A 94 5.98 0.74 13.91
N VAL A 95 5.64 0.64 12.63
CA VAL A 95 5.25 -0.59 11.93
C VAL A 95 6.40 -1.03 11.03
N GLN A 96 6.44 -2.30 10.65
CA GLN A 96 7.43 -2.83 9.73
C GLN A 96 6.81 -3.19 8.38
N ILE A 97 7.57 -3.00 7.31
CA ILE A 97 7.18 -3.46 5.97
C ILE A 97 7.07 -4.98 6.01
N GLY A 98 5.93 -5.52 5.60
CA GLY A 98 5.62 -6.93 5.68
C GLY A 98 4.81 -7.32 6.92
N ASP A 99 4.59 -6.43 7.89
CA ASP A 99 3.67 -6.67 8.99
C ASP A 99 2.27 -7.00 8.47
N ASN A 100 1.62 -7.98 9.11
CA ASN A 100 0.26 -8.38 8.76
C ASN A 100 -0.76 -7.50 9.47
N LEU A 101 -1.85 -7.21 8.78
CA LEU A 101 -3.02 -6.57 9.36
C LEU A 101 -3.96 -7.62 9.92
N TYR A 102 -4.47 -7.36 11.12
CA TYR A 102 -5.39 -8.23 11.84
C TYR A 102 -6.70 -7.49 12.12
N CYS A 103 -7.82 -8.21 11.96
CA CYS A 103 -9.15 -7.74 12.33
C CYS A 103 -9.89 -8.83 13.06
N SER A 104 -10.40 -8.54 14.28
CA SER A 104 -11.10 -9.52 15.12
C SER A 104 -12.48 -9.87 14.62
N SER A 105 -13.16 -8.96 13.91
CA SER A 105 -14.52 -9.13 13.42
C SER A 105 -14.63 -9.98 12.15
N SER A 106 -13.51 -10.34 11.54
CA SER A 106 -13.52 -11.04 10.26
C SER A 106 -13.91 -12.51 10.39
N ASN A 107 -15.14 -12.85 10.01
CA ASN A 107 -15.47 -14.22 9.61
C ASN A 107 -14.60 -14.72 8.44
N ALA A 108 -14.00 -13.81 7.69
CA ALA A 108 -13.01 -14.06 6.66
C ALA A 108 -11.67 -14.57 7.22
N ALA A 109 -11.28 -14.20 8.45
CA ALA A 109 -10.10 -14.75 9.12
C ALA A 109 -10.21 -16.27 9.32
N LYS A 110 -11.41 -16.78 9.52
CA LYS A 110 -11.66 -18.23 9.67
C LYS A 110 -11.68 -19.01 8.35
N ALA A 111 -12.06 -18.37 7.25
CA ALA A 111 -12.22 -19.04 5.95
C ALA A 111 -10.97 -19.03 5.07
N ARG A 112 -10.00 -18.15 5.32
CA ARG A 112 -8.78 -17.95 4.50
C ARG A 112 -7.48 -18.32 5.20
N ALA A 113 -7.54 -19.12 6.26
CA ALA A 113 -6.40 -19.53 7.06
C ALA A 113 -5.23 -20.20 6.28
N ASP A 114 -5.43 -20.54 5.00
CA ASP A 114 -4.52 -21.42 4.29
C ASP A 114 -3.49 -20.78 3.35
N ARG A 115 -3.55 -19.47 3.03
CA ARG A 115 -2.52 -18.91 2.12
C ARG A 115 -1.94 -17.55 2.50
N TYR A 116 -2.67 -16.69 3.22
CA TYR A 116 -2.15 -15.41 3.70
C TYR A 116 -2.63 -15.17 5.12
N LYS A 117 -1.75 -15.32 6.08
CA LYS A 117 -2.01 -15.05 7.49
C LYS A 117 -2.27 -13.55 7.68
N GLY A 118 -3.53 -13.12 7.69
CA GLY A 118 -3.93 -11.75 7.97
C GLY A 118 -4.90 -11.15 6.96
N SER A 119 -5.51 -10.04 7.35
CA SER A 119 -6.49 -9.29 6.55
C SER A 119 -5.81 -8.36 5.52
N GLY A 120 -4.50 -8.20 5.60
CA GLY A 120 -3.69 -7.35 4.74
C GLY A 120 -2.22 -7.33 5.15
N MET A 121 -1.43 -6.45 4.53
CA MET A 121 0.00 -6.34 4.78
C MET A 121 0.50 -4.91 4.57
N VAL A 122 1.41 -4.45 5.45
CA VAL A 122 2.11 -3.18 5.30
C VAL A 122 3.09 -3.22 4.13
N ILE A 123 3.02 -2.25 3.23
CA ILE A 123 3.85 -2.15 2.02
C ILE A 123 4.92 -1.07 2.16
N ASN A 124 4.52 0.13 2.55
CA ASN A 124 5.42 1.27 2.75
C ASN A 124 5.16 1.89 4.11
N LYS A 125 6.18 2.54 4.67
CA LYS A 125 6.08 3.25 5.95
C LYS A 125 6.96 4.49 5.95
N VAL A 126 6.59 5.48 6.75
CA VAL A 126 7.41 6.65 7.06
C VAL A 126 7.10 7.16 8.46
N LYS A 127 8.10 7.75 9.11
CA LYS A 127 7.92 8.58 10.29
C LYS A 127 7.91 10.04 9.89
N TYR A 128 6.83 10.75 10.17
CA TYR A 128 6.70 12.15 9.81
C TYR A 128 5.98 12.91 10.93
N ASN A 129 6.58 14.03 11.39
CA ASN A 129 6.03 14.86 12.48
C ASN A 129 5.62 14.05 13.72
N SER A 130 6.52 13.19 14.23
CA SER A 130 6.34 12.35 15.42
C SER A 130 5.25 11.27 15.33
N LYS A 131 4.65 11.08 14.17
CA LYS A 131 3.70 10.00 13.88
C LYS A 131 4.24 9.06 12.81
N PHE A 132 3.69 7.87 12.76
CA PHE A 132 4.01 6.90 11.74
C PHE A 132 2.86 6.79 10.74
N TYR A 133 3.22 6.70 9.48
CA TYR A 133 2.27 6.55 8.37
C TYR A 133 2.67 5.32 7.57
N CYS A 134 1.68 4.60 7.06
CA CYS A 134 1.94 3.47 6.21
C CYS A 134 0.89 3.31 5.11
N LEU A 135 1.32 2.72 4.00
CA LEU A 135 0.43 2.10 3.02
C LEU A 135 0.33 0.62 3.34
N ALA A 136 -0.88 0.10 3.35
CA ALA A 136 -1.12 -1.32 3.54
C ALA A 136 -2.26 -1.80 2.67
N THR A 137 -2.16 -3.02 2.16
CA THR A 137 -3.33 -3.70 1.59
C THR A 137 -4.26 -4.10 2.71
N LEU A 138 -5.57 -4.08 2.45
CA LEU A 138 -6.61 -4.54 3.36
C LEU A 138 -7.76 -5.16 2.57
N ASP A 139 -8.39 -6.18 3.13
CA ASP A 139 -9.65 -6.69 2.59
C ASP A 139 -10.72 -5.58 2.62
N VAL A 140 -11.35 -5.32 1.48
CA VAL A 140 -12.27 -4.17 1.31
C VAL A 140 -13.43 -4.20 2.30
N ASP A 141 -13.92 -5.39 2.62
CA ASP A 141 -15.02 -5.59 3.56
C ASP A 141 -14.67 -5.16 5.01
N LEU A 142 -13.39 -4.98 5.29
CA LEU A 142 -12.87 -4.63 6.62
C LEU A 142 -12.44 -3.16 6.74
N LYS A 143 -12.65 -2.35 5.70
CA LYS A 143 -12.15 -0.98 5.63
C LYS A 143 -12.65 -0.06 6.77
N ASP A 144 -13.79 -0.37 7.36
CA ASP A 144 -14.42 0.42 8.43
C ASP A 144 -14.30 -0.24 9.81
N GLU A 145 -13.59 -1.36 9.88
CA GLU A 145 -13.37 -2.13 11.10
C GLU A 145 -12.11 -1.68 11.86
N LYS A 146 -12.01 -2.11 13.11
CA LYS A 146 -10.78 -1.92 13.90
C LYS A 146 -9.67 -2.81 13.39
N ILE A 147 -8.62 -2.20 12.87
CA ILE A 147 -7.44 -2.88 12.34
C ILE A 147 -6.28 -2.75 13.34
N THR A 148 -5.59 -3.86 13.57
CA THR A 148 -4.39 -3.93 14.40
C THR A 148 -3.24 -4.61 13.65
N ILE A 149 -2.02 -4.45 14.15
CA ILE A 149 -0.81 -5.06 13.57
C ILE A 149 -0.57 -6.43 14.21
N ASN A 150 -0.37 -7.42 13.37
CA ASN A 150 0.06 -8.79 13.66
C ASN A 150 -0.86 -9.63 14.55
N ASN A 151 -1.61 -9.04 15.46
CA ASN A 151 -2.53 -9.75 16.37
C ASN A 151 -3.57 -8.80 16.97
N GLU A 152 -4.53 -9.35 17.72
CA GLU A 152 -5.64 -8.59 18.33
C GLU A 152 -5.18 -7.51 19.33
N SER A 153 -4.12 -7.77 20.06
CA SER A 153 -3.52 -6.83 21.03
C SER A 153 -2.48 -5.90 20.39
N GLY A 154 -2.29 -6.02 19.09
CA GLY A 154 -1.34 -5.22 18.33
C GLY A 154 -1.75 -3.75 18.27
N GLN A 155 -0.83 -2.95 17.78
CA GLN A 155 -1.07 -1.53 17.58
C GLN A 155 -2.23 -1.28 16.64
N ILE A 156 -3.08 -0.32 16.99
CA ILE A 156 -4.22 0.10 16.17
C ILE A 156 -3.73 0.97 15.00
N LEU A 157 -4.23 0.68 13.82
CA LEU A 157 -4.11 1.52 12.65
C LEU A 157 -5.37 2.34 12.45
N THR A 158 -5.20 3.65 12.29
CA THR A 158 -6.28 4.58 11.94
C THR A 158 -6.22 4.87 10.46
N ARG A 159 -7.27 4.54 9.71
CA ARG A 159 -7.34 4.82 8.27
C ARG A 159 -7.40 6.33 8.03
N ILE A 160 -6.64 6.78 7.05
CA ILE A 160 -6.68 8.16 6.55
C ILE A 160 -7.64 8.16 5.36
N ASN A 161 -8.71 8.96 5.44
CA ASN A 161 -9.59 9.19 4.31
C ASN A 161 -8.98 10.32 3.47
N ASN A 162 -8.57 9.99 2.27
CA ASN A 162 -8.14 10.98 1.29
C ASN A 162 -9.42 11.50 0.61
N GLU A 163 -9.82 12.72 0.98
CA GLU A 163 -10.89 13.48 0.29
C GLU A 163 -10.37 14.05 -1.02
#